data_3a7ab4dcceeca65c6642fddb2645e2e6
#
_entry.id   3a7ab4dcceeca65c6642fddb2645e2e6
#
_cell.length_a   1.000
_cell.length_b   1.000
_cell.length_c   1.000
_cell.angle_alpha   90.00
_cell.angle_beta   90.00
_cell.angle_gamma   90.00
#
_symmetry.space_group_name_H-M   'P 1'
#
loop_
_entity.id
_entity.type
_entity.pdbx_description
1 polymer ?
#
loop_
_entity_poly.entity_id
_entity_poly.type
_entity_poly.pdbx_seq_one_letter_code
_entity_poly.pdbx_strand_id
1 'polypeptide(L)'
;MRFVWDPAKARTNLAKHGISFELAQKVWDDPLMVVALEGVENAEQRWGAIGLVGPVLAVVVIHAYPDLDTDELVRIISARRATRYERRRYEQNRI
;
A
#
# COMPACT_ATOMS: atom_id res chain seq x y z
N MET A 1 9.57 -6.31 9.97
CA MET A 1 9.25 -5.31 8.94
C MET A 1 9.00 -3.96 9.60
N ARG A 2 9.54 -2.91 9.01
CA ARG A 2 9.37 -1.55 9.53
C ARG A 2 8.68 -0.70 8.49
N PHE A 3 7.76 0.16 8.94
CA PHE A 3 7.07 1.12 8.09
C PHE A 3 7.48 2.53 8.49
N VAL A 4 7.80 3.34 7.50
CA VAL A 4 8.13 4.76 7.69
C VAL A 4 7.30 5.59 6.72
N TRP A 5 7.10 6.86 7.03
CA TRP A 5 6.41 7.79 6.15
C TRP A 5 6.64 9.23 6.56
N ASP A 6 6.35 10.12 5.64
CA ASP A 6 6.36 11.56 5.88
C ASP A 6 5.05 11.96 6.59
N PRO A 7 5.12 12.55 7.79
CA PRO A 7 3.91 12.93 8.52
C PRO A 7 3.01 13.91 7.77
N ALA A 8 3.56 14.81 6.96
CA ALA A 8 2.77 15.74 6.18
C ALA A 8 1.96 15.01 5.10
N LYS A 9 2.59 14.02 4.44
CA LYS A 9 1.90 13.20 3.45
C LYS A 9 0.81 12.34 4.09
N ALA A 10 1.07 11.84 5.29
CA ALA A 10 0.08 11.05 6.03
C ALA A 10 -1.18 11.88 6.32
N ARG A 11 -1.01 13.13 6.75
CA ARG A 11 -2.14 14.04 7.01
C ARG A 11 -2.91 14.36 5.74
N THR A 12 -2.21 14.70 4.66
CA THR A 12 -2.83 15.00 3.37
C THR A 12 -3.60 13.79 2.83
N ASN A 13 -3.01 12.61 2.95
CA ASN A 13 -3.64 11.38 2.49
C ASN A 13 -4.91 11.08 3.28
N LEU A 14 -4.86 11.24 4.59
CA LEU A 14 -6.04 11.01 5.44
C LEU A 14 -7.18 11.97 5.07
N ALA A 15 -6.87 13.25 4.86
CA ALA A 15 -7.87 14.23 4.44
C ALA A 15 -8.47 13.91 3.08
N LYS A 16 -7.65 13.43 2.14
CA LYS A 16 -8.06 13.18 0.76
C LYS A 16 -8.80 11.84 0.59
N HIS A 17 -8.32 10.79 1.24
CA HIS A 17 -8.79 9.42 1.01
C HIS A 17 -9.44 8.78 2.23
N GLY A 18 -9.36 9.39 3.40
CA GLY A 18 -9.96 8.84 4.61
C GLY A 18 -9.23 7.62 5.17
N ILE A 19 -8.01 7.36 4.74
CA ILE A 19 -7.23 6.20 5.17
C ILE A 19 -5.92 6.70 5.79
N SER A 20 -5.70 6.34 7.05
CA SER A 20 -4.45 6.65 7.74
C SER A 20 -3.35 5.69 7.27
N PHE A 21 -2.10 6.11 7.40
CA PHE A 21 -0.98 5.21 7.11
C PHE A 21 -0.84 4.12 8.17
N GLU A 22 -1.28 4.38 9.40
CA GLU A 22 -1.37 3.35 10.44
C GLU A 22 -2.34 2.23 10.02
N LEU A 23 -3.47 2.59 9.43
CA LEU A 23 -4.40 1.59 8.90
C LEU A 23 -3.80 0.90 7.68
N ALA A 24 -3.15 1.66 6.79
CA ALA A 24 -2.60 1.14 5.54
C ALA A 24 -1.55 0.04 5.77
N GLN A 25 -0.73 0.15 6.82
CA GLN A 25 0.29 -0.87 7.09
C GLN A 25 -0.33 -2.24 7.40
N LYS A 26 -1.60 -2.28 7.79
CA LYS A 26 -2.30 -3.54 8.05
C LYS A 26 -2.56 -4.38 6.80
N VAL A 27 -2.40 -3.79 5.61
CA VAL A 27 -2.46 -4.55 4.36
C VAL A 27 -1.43 -5.69 4.37
N TRP A 28 -0.28 -5.47 5.02
CA TRP A 28 0.77 -6.49 5.11
C TRP A 28 0.41 -7.66 6.03
N ASP A 29 -0.66 -7.55 6.81
CA ASP A 29 -1.18 -8.67 7.61
C ASP A 29 -2.08 -9.60 6.79
N ASP A 30 -2.46 -9.19 5.58
CA ASP A 30 -3.27 -10.02 4.70
C ASP A 30 -2.37 -11.02 3.97
N PRO A 31 -2.51 -12.34 4.23
CA PRO A 31 -1.68 -13.35 3.57
C PRO A 31 -1.92 -13.44 2.07
N LEU A 32 -3.00 -12.84 1.56
CA LEU A 32 -3.36 -12.82 0.15
C LEU A 32 -3.03 -11.49 -0.52
N MET A 33 -2.25 -10.64 0.15
CA MET A 33 -1.80 -9.36 -0.41
C MET A 33 -1.12 -9.56 -1.76
N VAL A 34 -1.45 -8.69 -2.71
CA VAL A 34 -0.86 -8.69 -4.06
C VAL A 34 -0.03 -7.42 -4.21
N VAL A 35 1.21 -7.57 -4.67
CA VAL A 35 2.10 -6.43 -4.91
C VAL A 35 2.46 -6.39 -6.40
N ALA A 36 2.35 -5.22 -7.00
CA ALA A 36 2.70 -5.01 -8.41
C ALA A 36 3.49 -3.72 -8.55
N LEU A 37 4.35 -3.66 -9.56
CA LEU A 37 5.09 -2.45 -9.88
C LEU A 37 4.11 -1.39 -10.38
N GLU A 38 4.13 -0.22 -9.74
CA GLU A 38 3.26 0.89 -10.10
C GLU A 38 3.94 1.84 -11.09
N GLY A 39 5.23 2.05 -10.93
CA GLY A 39 6.00 2.93 -11.80
C GLY A 39 7.32 3.33 -11.19
N VAL A 40 7.96 4.32 -11.83
CA VAL A 40 9.22 4.88 -11.36
C VAL A 40 9.04 6.39 -11.26
N GLU A 41 9.43 6.97 -10.16
CA GLU A 41 9.35 8.41 -9.93
C GLU A 41 10.61 8.86 -9.19
N ASN A 42 11.29 9.87 -9.73
CA ASN A 42 12.56 10.36 -9.18
C ASN A 42 13.60 9.24 -9.04
N ALA A 43 13.70 8.38 -10.07
CA ALA A 43 14.61 7.23 -10.12
C ALA A 43 14.34 6.18 -9.03
N GLU A 44 13.16 6.22 -8.40
CA GLU A 44 12.77 5.26 -7.38
C GLU A 44 11.57 4.45 -7.85
N GLN A 45 11.67 3.14 -7.75
CA GLN A 45 10.55 2.24 -8.05
C GLN A 45 9.47 2.37 -6.99
N ARG A 46 8.22 2.45 -7.47
CA ARG A 46 7.04 2.49 -6.62
C ARG A 46 6.17 1.29 -6.88
N TRP A 47 5.65 0.73 -5.81
CA TRP A 47 4.88 -0.50 -5.82
C TRP A 47 3.51 -0.24 -5.25
N GLY A 48 2.51 -0.96 -5.74
CA GLY A 48 1.17 -0.95 -5.18
C GLY A 48 0.89 -2.29 -4.51
N ALA A 49 0.54 -2.25 -3.23
CA ALA A 49 0.09 -3.41 -2.49
C ALA A 49 -1.42 -3.32 -2.33
N ILE A 50 -2.13 -4.40 -2.67
CA ILE A 50 -3.58 -4.48 -2.49
C ILE A 50 -3.86 -5.57 -1.47
N GLY A 51 -4.63 -5.25 -0.46
CA GLY A 51 -5.03 -6.22 0.55
C GLY A 51 -6.26 -5.78 1.31
N LEU A 52 -6.84 -6.70 2.05
CA LEU A 52 -7.98 -6.42 2.92
C LEU A 52 -7.49 -5.95 4.29
N VAL A 53 -8.13 -4.90 4.78
CA VAL A 53 -8.01 -4.47 6.16
C VAL A 53 -9.36 -4.72 6.80
N GLY A 54 -9.41 -5.68 7.75
CA GLY A 54 -10.68 -6.18 8.25
C GLY A 54 -11.39 -7.04 7.19
N PRO A 55 -12.69 -7.31 7.37
CA PRO A 55 -13.39 -8.30 6.53
C PRO A 55 -13.73 -7.82 5.12
N VAL A 56 -13.81 -6.50 4.87
CA VAL A 56 -14.36 -6.01 3.60
C VAL A 56 -13.60 -4.85 2.97
N LEU A 57 -12.72 -4.16 3.69
CA LEU A 57 -12.06 -2.96 3.17
C LEU A 57 -10.81 -3.32 2.37
N ALA A 58 -10.90 -3.19 1.06
CA ALA A 58 -9.75 -3.37 0.19
C ALA A 58 -9.01 -2.04 0.02
N VAL A 59 -7.72 -2.05 0.32
CA VAL A 59 -6.86 -0.85 0.34
C VAL A 59 -5.69 -1.06 -0.61
N VAL A 60 -5.37 -0.02 -1.38
CA VAL A 60 -4.16 0.03 -2.20
C VAL A 60 -3.16 0.94 -1.52
N VAL A 61 -1.98 0.44 -1.26
CA VAL A 61 -0.90 1.18 -0.62
C VAL A 61 0.25 1.36 -1.60
N ILE A 62 0.48 2.59 -2.02
CA ILE A 62 1.64 2.92 -2.84
C ILE A 62 2.83 3.10 -1.91
N HIS A 63 3.91 2.39 -2.19
CA HIS A 63 5.06 2.36 -1.32
C HIS A 63 6.36 2.17 -2.09
N ALA A 64 7.46 2.36 -1.41
CA ALA A 64 8.80 2.14 -1.93
C ALA A 64 9.63 1.37 -0.91
N TYR A 65 10.74 0.82 -1.38
CA TYR A 65 11.73 0.14 -0.54
C TYR A 65 12.99 1.02 -0.54
N PRO A 66 13.14 1.92 0.46
CA PRO A 66 14.25 2.87 0.45
C PRO A 66 15.62 2.25 0.70
N ASP A 67 15.66 1.05 1.30
CA ASP A 67 16.90 0.31 1.48
C ASP A 67 16.98 -0.77 0.38
N LEU A 68 17.92 -0.61 -0.56
CA LEU A 68 18.03 -1.50 -1.71
C LEU A 68 18.49 -2.91 -1.35
N ASP A 69 18.98 -3.10 -0.13
CA ASP A 69 19.50 -4.41 0.31
C ASP A 69 18.42 -5.27 1.00
N THR A 70 17.24 -4.70 1.28
CA THR A 70 16.19 -5.43 1.98
C THR A 70 14.82 -4.87 1.65
N ASP A 71 13.79 -5.71 1.70
CA ASP A 71 12.39 -5.31 1.63
C ASP A 71 11.74 -5.22 3.02
N GLU A 72 12.55 -5.28 4.08
CA GLU A 72 12.06 -5.18 5.45
C GLU A 72 11.71 -3.75 5.87
N LEU A 73 12.20 -2.75 5.14
CA LEU A 73 11.87 -1.34 5.36
C LEU A 73 10.94 -0.88 4.22
N VAL A 74 9.73 -0.47 4.58
CA VAL A 74 8.72 0.00 3.63
C VAL A 74 8.41 1.45 3.92
N ARG A 75 8.55 2.32 2.90
CA ARG A 75 8.10 3.70 3.01
C ARG A 75 6.73 3.83 2.35
N ILE A 76 5.71 4.15 3.14
CA ILE A 76 4.36 4.38 2.65
C ILE A 76 4.28 5.78 2.04
N ILE A 77 3.73 5.86 0.83
CA ILE A 77 3.63 7.11 0.06
C ILE A 77 2.18 7.57 -0.03
N SER A 78 1.26 6.66 -0.29
CA SER A 78 -0.17 6.96 -0.30
C SER A 78 -0.98 5.70 -0.04
N ALA A 79 -2.23 5.90 0.38
CA ALA A 79 -3.15 4.80 0.63
C ALA A 79 -4.56 5.25 0.28
N ARG A 80 -5.28 4.40 -0.44
CA ARG A 80 -6.65 4.69 -0.87
C ARG A 80 -7.45 3.41 -0.97
N ARG A 81 -8.76 3.55 -1.06
CA ARG A 81 -9.61 2.39 -1.31
C ARG A 81 -9.32 1.85 -2.70
N ALA A 82 -9.36 0.54 -2.84
CA ALA A 82 -9.24 -0.11 -4.14
C ALA A 82 -10.46 0.22 -5.02
N THR A 83 -10.20 0.40 -6.31
CA THR A 83 -11.27 0.48 -7.30
C THR A 83 -11.91 -0.90 -7.47
N ARG A 84 -13.08 -0.95 -8.11
CA ARG A 84 -13.73 -2.22 -8.42
C ARG A 84 -12.82 -3.14 -9.25
N TYR A 85 -12.11 -2.56 -10.22
CA TYR A 85 -11.19 -3.32 -11.06
C TYR A 85 -10.02 -3.90 -10.24
N GLU A 86 -9.42 -3.08 -9.37
CA GLU A 86 -8.33 -3.51 -8.52
C GLU A 86 -8.78 -4.60 -7.54
N ARG A 87 -9.95 -4.42 -6.95
CA ARG A 87 -10.53 -5.42 -6.05
C ARG A 87 -10.76 -6.74 -6.77
N ARG A 88 -11.24 -6.70 -8.00
CA ARG A 88 -11.45 -7.90 -8.81
C ARG A 88 -10.13 -8.60 -9.08
N ARG A 89 -9.07 -7.86 -9.41
CA ARG A 89 -7.75 -8.43 -9.62
C ARG A 89 -7.23 -9.11 -8.36
N TYR A 90 -7.40 -8.47 -7.22
CA TYR A 90 -7.03 -9.07 -5.93
C TYR A 90 -7.77 -10.38 -5.71
N GLU A 91 -9.08 -10.39 -5.95
CA GLU A 91 -9.89 -11.59 -5.76
C GLU A 91 -9.50 -12.72 -6.71
N GLN A 92 -9.09 -12.41 -7.93
CA GLN A 92 -8.66 -13.40 -8.91
C GLN A 92 -7.34 -14.06 -8.54
N ASN A 93 -6.52 -13.44 -7.71
CA ASN A 93 -5.24 -13.98 -7.27
C ASN A 93 -5.36 -14.82 -5.99
N ARG A 94 -6.56 -15.11 -5.53
CA ARG A 94 -6.84 -15.84 -4.29
C ARG A 94 -6.94 -17.35 -4.49
N ILE A 95 -6.13 -17.90 -5.30
CA ILE A 95 -6.19 -19.33 -5.58
C ILE A 95 -5.20 -20.11 -4.75
#